data_8b3b63ac41084dbdcbc29dd03d39ef25
#
_entry.id   8b3b63ac41084dbdcbc29dd03d39ef25
#
_cell.length_a   1.000
_cell.length_b   1.000
_cell.length_c   1.000
_cell.angle_alpha   90.00
_cell.angle_beta   90.00
_cell.angle_gamma   90.00
#
_symmetry.space_group_name_H-M   'P 1'
#
loop_
_entity.id
_entity.type
_entity.pdbx_description
1 polymer ?
#
loop_
_entity_poly.entity_id
_entity_poly.type
_entity_poly.pdbx_seq_one_letter_code
_entity_poly.pdbx_strand_id
1 'polypeptide(L)'
;MNTKILETLEFNKIKDLFQGSLQTEQGKLELQVSQPTTKKEAIERAFLEVADMEQILVEDPHFHLAATKDITAISKRLELDGDLNIEELLVLKKVLRVSHDLVTFYNDLENVRLQELNRVFENLVDFPAIQGSLLAVNDGGFIESFASEELGRIRRKIQENESKVRDLLQEILKNKGDMLADQVVASRNGRNVLPVKNTYRNRIPGVVHDISASGTTIYIEPRAVVNLNEEISNYKADERYELLRILQELSAMIRPHAAEIANNAWIIGHLDLVMAKLAFMRERGAVVPAISDTQAIQLLQVRHPLIENAVANDLHFGPDLTEIVITGPNTGGKTIMLKTLGLAQIMAQSGLPILADKGSRVGIFSQIFADIGDEQSIEQSLSTFSSHMTNIVSILEQVDSESLVLLD
;
A
#
# COMPACT_ATOMS: atom_id res chain seq x y z
N MET A 1 0.99 -18.64 19.85
CA MET A 1 2.42 -18.97 19.66
C MET A 1 3.25 -17.83 20.22
N ASN A 2 4.39 -18.12 20.87
CA ASN A 2 5.22 -17.10 21.52
C ASN A 2 5.95 -16.26 20.46
N THR A 3 5.91 -14.91 20.56
CA THR A 3 6.58 -13.98 19.63
C THR A 3 8.10 -14.18 19.59
N LYS A 4 8.72 -14.59 20.71
CA LYS A 4 10.16 -14.84 20.82
C LYS A 4 10.64 -15.88 19.81
N ILE A 5 9.84 -16.93 19.52
CA ILE A 5 10.21 -17.95 18.54
C ILE A 5 10.31 -17.40 17.12
N LEU A 6 9.42 -16.45 16.76
CA LEU A 6 9.43 -15.83 15.44
C LEU A 6 10.70 -14.99 15.20
N GLU A 7 11.22 -14.36 16.27
CA GLU A 7 12.49 -13.63 16.24
C GLU A 7 13.68 -14.60 16.17
N THR A 8 13.71 -15.63 17.02
CA THR A 8 14.78 -16.65 17.05
C THR A 8 14.96 -17.35 15.70
N LEU A 9 13.84 -17.64 15.03
CA LEU A 9 13.83 -18.27 13.71
C LEU A 9 13.86 -17.24 12.56
N GLU A 10 14.00 -15.96 12.83
CA GLU A 10 14.11 -14.88 11.82
C GLU A 10 12.91 -14.84 10.86
N PHE A 11 11.68 -15.15 11.35
CA PHE A 11 10.49 -15.24 10.52
C PHE A 11 10.14 -13.91 9.81
N ASN A 12 10.50 -12.76 10.39
CA ASN A 12 10.32 -11.47 9.74
C ASN A 12 11.12 -11.36 8.43
N LYS A 13 12.34 -11.94 8.38
CA LYS A 13 13.12 -12.00 7.13
C LYS A 13 12.45 -12.89 6.07
N ILE A 14 11.66 -13.90 6.48
CA ILE A 14 10.86 -14.68 5.56
C ILE A 14 9.77 -13.82 4.93
N LYS A 15 9.07 -12.99 5.72
CA LYS A 15 8.07 -12.05 5.20
C LYS A 15 8.68 -11.09 4.18
N ASP A 16 9.92 -10.63 4.41
CA ASP A 16 10.60 -9.73 3.48
C ASP A 16 10.82 -10.35 2.09
N LEU A 17 10.92 -11.70 2.00
CA LEU A 17 11.03 -12.39 0.70
C LEU A 17 9.78 -12.24 -0.18
N PHE A 18 8.63 -12.01 0.42
CA PHE A 18 7.36 -11.81 -0.30
C PHE A 18 7.09 -10.34 -0.63
N GLN A 19 7.69 -9.41 0.11
CA GLN A 19 7.41 -7.97 -0.05
C GLN A 19 7.70 -7.44 -1.46
N GLY A 20 8.73 -7.98 -2.12
CA GLY A 20 9.12 -7.58 -3.47
C GLY A 20 8.06 -7.86 -4.54
N SER A 21 7.20 -8.85 -4.31
CA SER A 21 6.13 -9.27 -5.23
C SER A 21 4.80 -8.55 -4.94
N LEU A 22 4.65 -7.91 -3.77
CA LEU A 22 3.42 -7.20 -3.39
C LEU A 22 3.34 -5.82 -4.03
N GLN A 23 2.21 -5.54 -4.68
CA GLN A 23 1.92 -4.28 -5.35
C GLN A 23 1.15 -3.31 -4.46
N THR A 24 0.39 -3.82 -3.49
CA THR A 24 -0.53 -3.05 -2.66
C THR A 24 0.01 -2.83 -1.25
N GLU A 25 -0.29 -1.67 -0.67
CA GLU A 25 0.07 -1.41 0.72
C GLU A 25 -0.74 -2.29 1.69
N GLN A 26 -2.00 -2.58 1.36
CA GLN A 26 -2.85 -3.45 2.17
C GLN A 26 -2.33 -4.89 2.19
N GLY A 27 -1.88 -5.44 1.07
CA GLY A 27 -1.25 -6.77 1.01
C GLY A 27 0.03 -6.85 1.85
N LYS A 28 0.84 -5.78 1.86
CA LYS A 28 2.02 -5.67 2.73
C LYS A 28 1.63 -5.66 4.21
N LEU A 29 0.59 -4.91 4.57
CA LEU A 29 0.08 -4.87 5.95
C LEU A 29 -0.45 -6.24 6.38
N GLU A 30 -1.22 -6.93 5.55
CA GLU A 30 -1.73 -8.27 5.84
C GLU A 30 -0.59 -9.26 6.07
N LEU A 31 0.41 -9.27 5.19
CA LEU A 31 1.61 -10.11 5.38
C LEU A 31 2.33 -9.77 6.69
N GLN A 32 2.49 -8.48 7.00
CA GLN A 32 3.21 -8.04 8.20
C GLN A 32 2.55 -8.53 9.49
N VAL A 33 1.20 -8.48 9.57
CA VAL A 33 0.46 -8.92 10.75
C VAL A 33 0.17 -10.42 10.75
N SER A 34 0.43 -11.14 9.65
CA SER A 34 0.19 -12.58 9.57
C SER A 34 1.02 -13.33 10.62
N GLN A 35 0.40 -14.29 11.29
CA GLN A 35 1.02 -15.11 12.31
C GLN A 35 0.63 -16.59 12.13
N PRO A 36 1.45 -17.53 12.61
CA PRO A 36 1.10 -18.93 12.60
C PRO A 36 -0.20 -19.18 13.37
N THR A 37 -1.05 -20.01 12.81
CA THR A 37 -2.33 -20.43 13.43
C THR A 37 -2.35 -21.94 13.65
N THR A 38 -3.15 -22.37 14.64
CA THR A 38 -3.44 -23.77 14.92
C THR A 38 -4.75 -24.24 14.28
N LYS A 39 -5.46 -23.35 13.59
CA LYS A 39 -6.73 -23.66 12.94
C LYS A 39 -6.46 -24.30 11.58
N LYS A 40 -6.60 -25.62 11.49
CA LYS A 40 -6.37 -26.41 10.27
C LYS A 40 -7.11 -25.83 9.07
N GLU A 41 -8.39 -25.52 9.24
CA GLU A 41 -9.26 -25.01 8.18
C GLU A 41 -8.77 -23.67 7.62
N ALA A 42 -8.16 -22.83 8.48
CA ALA A 42 -7.61 -21.54 8.04
C ALA A 42 -6.34 -21.72 7.19
N ILE A 43 -5.50 -22.69 7.56
CA ILE A 43 -4.28 -23.02 6.81
C ILE A 43 -4.63 -23.64 5.46
N GLU A 44 -5.54 -24.63 5.47
CA GLU A 44 -5.99 -25.31 4.24
C GLU A 44 -6.66 -24.32 3.29
N ARG A 45 -7.50 -23.40 3.81
CA ARG A 45 -8.10 -22.32 3.01
C ARG A 45 -7.03 -21.47 2.34
N ALA A 46 -6.04 -20.99 3.09
CA ALA A 46 -4.96 -20.17 2.54
C ALA A 46 -4.18 -20.88 1.42
N PHE A 47 -4.10 -22.20 1.48
CA PHE A 47 -3.46 -23.02 0.45
C PHE A 47 -4.37 -23.26 -0.76
N LEU A 48 -5.67 -23.45 -0.54
CA LEU A 48 -6.66 -23.56 -1.62
C LEU A 48 -6.78 -22.24 -2.40
N GLU A 49 -6.69 -21.08 -1.72
CA GLU A 49 -6.65 -19.77 -2.37
C GLU A 49 -5.46 -19.63 -3.33
N VAL A 50 -4.30 -20.16 -2.97
CA VAL A 50 -3.13 -20.18 -3.87
C VAL A 50 -3.37 -21.10 -5.08
N ALA A 51 -4.01 -22.26 -4.87
CA ALA A 51 -4.36 -23.16 -5.95
C ALA A 51 -5.42 -22.55 -6.90
N ASP A 52 -6.40 -21.83 -6.35
CA ASP A 52 -7.39 -21.08 -7.14
C ASP A 52 -6.72 -19.98 -7.96
N MET A 53 -5.79 -19.22 -7.37
CA MET A 53 -5.03 -18.19 -8.08
C MET A 53 -4.18 -18.79 -9.21
N GLU A 54 -3.62 -19.99 -9.01
CA GLU A 54 -2.91 -20.68 -10.09
C GLU A 54 -3.83 -21.01 -11.26
N GLN A 55 -5.07 -21.44 -11.00
CA GLN A 55 -6.07 -21.68 -12.05
C GLN A 55 -6.45 -20.39 -12.77
N ILE A 56 -6.64 -19.28 -12.04
CA ILE A 56 -6.90 -17.97 -12.63
C ILE A 56 -5.78 -17.59 -13.61
N LEU A 57 -4.50 -17.73 -13.20
CA LEU A 57 -3.35 -17.37 -14.03
C LEU A 57 -3.09 -18.37 -15.18
N VAL A 58 -3.69 -19.54 -15.17
CA VAL A 58 -3.71 -20.47 -16.32
C VAL A 58 -4.74 -20.03 -17.34
N GLU A 59 -5.93 -19.59 -16.90
CA GLU A 59 -7.01 -19.11 -17.78
C GLU A 59 -6.69 -17.72 -18.34
N ASP A 60 -6.24 -16.79 -17.48
CA ASP A 60 -5.79 -15.46 -17.88
C ASP A 60 -4.35 -15.18 -17.38
N PRO A 61 -3.33 -15.47 -18.22
CA PRO A 61 -1.94 -15.19 -17.89
C PRO A 61 -1.61 -13.70 -17.73
N HIS A 62 -2.50 -12.80 -18.13
CA HIS A 62 -2.33 -11.35 -18.02
C HIS A 62 -3.00 -10.75 -16.78
N PHE A 63 -3.71 -11.58 -16.01
CA PHE A 63 -4.29 -11.12 -14.74
C PHE A 63 -3.23 -10.52 -13.84
N HIS A 64 -3.46 -9.29 -13.42
CA HIS A 64 -2.57 -8.55 -12.54
C HIS A 64 -3.35 -7.54 -11.70
N LEU A 65 -2.81 -7.19 -10.56
CA LEU A 65 -3.38 -6.18 -9.66
C LEU A 65 -2.60 -4.87 -9.79
N ALA A 66 -3.33 -3.77 -9.95
CA ALA A 66 -2.73 -2.45 -9.91
C ALA A 66 -2.38 -2.06 -8.46
N ALA A 67 -1.24 -1.41 -8.27
CA ALA A 67 -0.81 -0.93 -6.96
C ALA A 67 -1.85 0.01 -6.34
N THR A 68 -2.23 -0.22 -5.10
CA THR A 68 -3.13 0.63 -4.30
C THR A 68 -2.45 1.04 -2.99
N LYS A 69 -2.84 2.22 -2.49
CA LYS A 69 -2.38 2.71 -1.18
C LYS A 69 -3.30 2.23 -0.07
N ASP A 70 -2.80 2.28 1.15
CA ASP A 70 -3.62 2.06 2.34
C ASP A 70 -4.67 3.18 2.49
N ILE A 71 -5.92 2.79 2.78
CA ILE A 71 -7.04 3.71 2.97
C ILE A 71 -7.56 3.74 4.41
N THR A 72 -6.88 3.10 5.35
CA THR A 72 -7.31 3.02 6.75
C THR A 72 -7.57 4.40 7.37
N ALA A 73 -6.67 5.35 7.14
CA ALA A 73 -6.83 6.71 7.65
C ALA A 73 -7.99 7.46 6.97
N ILE A 74 -8.22 7.20 5.68
CA ILE A 74 -9.32 7.79 4.88
C ILE A 74 -10.65 7.25 5.38
N SER A 75 -10.78 5.94 5.54
CA SER A 75 -12.00 5.30 6.08
C SER A 75 -12.33 5.83 7.46
N LYS A 76 -11.35 5.92 8.35
CA LYS A 76 -11.54 6.47 9.69
C LYS A 76 -11.98 7.95 9.68
N ARG A 77 -11.47 8.75 8.75
CA ARG A 77 -11.89 10.15 8.57
C ARG A 77 -13.36 10.23 8.17
N LEU A 78 -13.80 9.40 7.22
CA LEU A 78 -15.19 9.33 6.79
C LEU A 78 -16.13 8.88 7.92
N GLU A 79 -15.72 7.89 8.72
CA GLU A 79 -16.47 7.43 9.90
C GLU A 79 -16.66 8.53 10.96
N LEU A 80 -15.72 9.48 11.04
CA LEU A 80 -15.77 10.64 11.93
C LEU A 80 -16.42 11.88 11.27
N ASP A 81 -17.20 11.69 10.22
CA ASP A 81 -17.86 12.75 9.46
C ASP A 81 -16.91 13.80 8.83
N GLY A 82 -15.63 13.47 8.69
CA GLY A 82 -14.65 14.33 8.04
C GLY A 82 -14.80 14.35 6.53
N ASP A 83 -14.46 15.50 5.93
CA ASP A 83 -14.41 15.65 4.49
C ASP A 83 -13.04 15.26 3.94
N LEU A 84 -13.02 14.71 2.74
CA LEU A 84 -11.82 14.27 2.04
C LEU A 84 -11.20 15.41 1.23
N ASN A 85 -9.88 15.40 1.17
CA ASN A 85 -9.14 16.24 0.24
C ASN A 85 -8.96 15.56 -1.13
N ILE A 86 -8.41 16.29 -2.09
CA ILE A 86 -8.22 15.80 -3.46
C ILE A 86 -7.30 14.56 -3.51
N GLU A 87 -6.22 14.54 -2.72
CA GLU A 87 -5.27 13.41 -2.68
C GLU A 87 -5.94 12.14 -2.16
N GLU A 88 -6.76 12.26 -1.12
CA GLU A 88 -7.54 11.16 -0.56
C GLU A 88 -8.59 10.64 -1.55
N LEU A 89 -9.26 11.54 -2.30
CA LEU A 89 -10.19 11.17 -3.36
C LEU A 89 -9.49 10.42 -4.51
N LEU A 90 -8.26 10.81 -4.87
CA LEU A 90 -7.47 10.10 -5.88
C LEU A 90 -7.09 8.69 -5.44
N VAL A 91 -6.76 8.51 -4.16
CA VAL A 91 -6.49 7.18 -3.60
C VAL A 91 -7.74 6.31 -3.68
N LEU A 92 -8.90 6.82 -3.25
CA LEU A 92 -10.17 6.09 -3.33
C LEU A 92 -10.59 5.81 -4.77
N LYS A 93 -10.45 6.78 -5.67
CA LYS A 93 -10.73 6.59 -7.11
C LYS A 93 -9.97 5.39 -7.67
N LYS A 94 -8.71 5.23 -7.27
CA LYS A 94 -7.90 4.09 -7.71
C LYS A 94 -8.38 2.76 -7.12
N VAL A 95 -8.70 2.72 -5.82
CA VAL A 95 -9.26 1.51 -5.17
C VAL A 95 -10.57 1.11 -5.83
N LEU A 96 -11.49 2.06 -6.04
CA LEU A 96 -12.78 1.80 -6.68
C LEU A 96 -12.63 1.28 -8.11
N ARG A 97 -11.68 1.83 -8.88
CA ARG A 97 -11.39 1.34 -10.23
C ARG A 97 -10.90 -0.10 -10.20
N VAL A 98 -9.93 -0.43 -9.35
CA VAL A 98 -9.41 -1.80 -9.22
C VAL A 98 -10.52 -2.75 -8.75
N SER A 99 -11.40 -2.32 -7.84
CA SER A 99 -12.56 -3.11 -7.42
C SER A 99 -13.51 -3.40 -8.60
N HIS A 100 -13.80 -2.41 -9.41
CA HIS A 100 -14.65 -2.56 -10.60
C HIS A 100 -14.03 -3.53 -11.62
N ASP A 101 -12.73 -3.37 -11.89
CA ASP A 101 -12.00 -4.24 -12.81
C ASP A 101 -12.04 -5.70 -12.31
N LEU A 102 -11.90 -5.94 -11.00
CA LEU A 102 -11.98 -7.26 -10.38
C LEU A 102 -13.40 -7.84 -10.42
N VAL A 103 -14.44 -7.04 -10.17
CA VAL A 103 -15.84 -7.48 -10.29
C VAL A 103 -16.15 -7.87 -11.74
N THR A 104 -15.71 -7.08 -12.70
CA THR A 104 -15.87 -7.37 -14.12
C THR A 104 -15.13 -8.65 -14.49
N PHE A 105 -13.87 -8.77 -14.12
CA PHE A 105 -13.05 -9.96 -14.34
C PHE A 105 -13.73 -11.22 -13.79
N TYR A 106 -14.21 -11.18 -12.54
CA TYR A 106 -14.84 -12.33 -11.91
C TYR A 106 -16.14 -12.74 -12.59
N ASN A 107 -16.93 -11.77 -13.05
CA ASN A 107 -18.16 -12.05 -13.79
C ASN A 107 -17.90 -12.69 -15.19
N ASP A 108 -16.75 -12.37 -15.79
CA ASP A 108 -16.35 -12.90 -17.10
C ASP A 108 -15.60 -14.25 -17.00
N LEU A 109 -15.36 -14.73 -15.78
CA LEU A 109 -14.60 -15.96 -15.52
C LEU A 109 -15.51 -17.20 -15.72
N GLU A 110 -15.56 -17.76 -16.92
CA GLU A 110 -16.52 -18.83 -17.28
C GLU A 110 -16.01 -20.26 -16.99
N ASN A 111 -14.70 -20.54 -17.13
CA ASN A 111 -14.16 -21.91 -17.21
C ASN A 111 -13.42 -22.35 -15.95
N VAL A 112 -13.36 -21.55 -14.89
CA VAL A 112 -12.63 -21.82 -13.67
C VAL A 112 -13.59 -22.09 -12.51
N ARG A 113 -13.38 -23.22 -11.81
CA ARG A 113 -14.10 -23.52 -10.57
C ARG A 113 -13.19 -23.21 -9.38
N LEU A 114 -13.36 -22.04 -8.82
CA LEU A 114 -12.66 -21.64 -7.62
C LEU A 114 -13.28 -22.31 -6.39
N GLN A 115 -12.45 -22.75 -5.44
CA GLN A 115 -12.89 -23.42 -4.22
C GLN A 115 -13.11 -22.42 -3.08
N GLU A 116 -12.17 -21.50 -2.87
CA GLU A 116 -12.19 -20.53 -1.77
C GLU A 116 -12.23 -19.08 -2.26
N LEU A 117 -11.54 -18.71 -3.35
CA LEU A 117 -11.53 -17.35 -3.86
C LEU A 117 -12.88 -16.84 -4.36
N ASN A 118 -13.84 -17.72 -4.66
CA ASN A 118 -15.24 -17.33 -4.93
C ASN A 118 -15.75 -16.38 -3.86
N ARG A 119 -15.62 -16.78 -2.59
CA ARG A 119 -16.12 -16.01 -1.44
C ARG A 119 -15.43 -14.65 -1.34
N VAL A 120 -14.17 -14.57 -1.73
CA VAL A 120 -13.41 -13.32 -1.72
C VAL A 120 -13.95 -12.38 -2.79
N PHE A 121 -14.10 -12.85 -4.03
CA PHE A 121 -14.64 -12.06 -5.14
C PHE A 121 -16.11 -11.66 -4.95
N GLU A 122 -16.96 -12.56 -4.43
CA GLU A 122 -18.38 -12.30 -4.16
C GLU A 122 -18.62 -11.21 -3.11
N ASN A 123 -17.63 -10.91 -2.27
CA ASN A 123 -17.70 -9.83 -1.28
C ASN A 123 -17.22 -8.48 -1.81
N LEU A 124 -16.77 -8.40 -3.09
CA LEU A 124 -16.49 -7.13 -3.74
C LEU A 124 -17.79 -6.39 -4.07
N VAL A 125 -17.81 -5.10 -3.79
CA VAL A 125 -18.95 -4.23 -4.13
C VAL A 125 -18.50 -3.22 -5.18
N ASP A 126 -19.26 -3.08 -6.27
CA ASP A 126 -19.04 -2.07 -7.30
C ASP A 126 -19.83 -0.79 -6.99
N PHE A 127 -19.21 0.37 -7.27
CA PHE A 127 -19.79 1.69 -7.00
C PHE A 127 -19.78 2.59 -8.24
N PRO A 128 -20.52 2.24 -9.32
CA PRO A 128 -20.44 2.97 -10.58
C PRO A 128 -20.88 4.44 -10.46
N ALA A 129 -21.83 4.75 -9.58
CA ALA A 129 -22.28 6.12 -9.34
C ALA A 129 -21.17 6.98 -8.68
N ILE A 130 -20.46 6.43 -7.70
CA ILE A 130 -19.34 7.11 -7.04
C ILE A 130 -18.18 7.29 -8.03
N GLN A 131 -17.87 6.25 -8.79
CA GLN A 131 -16.82 6.31 -9.84
C GLN A 131 -17.13 7.38 -10.88
N GLY A 132 -18.38 7.45 -11.34
CA GLY A 132 -18.85 8.49 -12.26
C GLY A 132 -18.66 9.90 -11.70
N SER A 133 -18.99 10.11 -10.42
CA SER A 133 -18.80 11.41 -9.75
C SER A 133 -17.32 11.76 -9.55
N LEU A 134 -16.47 10.76 -9.29
CA LEU A 134 -15.01 10.96 -9.14
C LEU A 134 -14.30 11.28 -10.46
N LEU A 135 -14.96 11.17 -11.63
CA LEU A 135 -14.42 11.70 -12.89
C LEU A 135 -14.21 13.21 -12.83
N ALA A 136 -14.94 13.92 -11.96
CA ALA A 136 -14.75 15.33 -11.68
C ALA A 136 -13.37 15.67 -11.09
N VAL A 137 -12.66 14.67 -10.53
CA VAL A 137 -11.28 14.80 -10.05
C VAL A 137 -10.35 14.13 -11.05
N ASN A 138 -9.54 14.91 -11.77
CA ASN A 138 -8.60 14.35 -12.72
C ASN A 138 -7.35 13.76 -12.03
N ASP A 139 -6.60 12.93 -12.74
CA ASP A 139 -5.43 12.24 -12.18
C ASP A 139 -4.26 13.19 -11.85
N GLY A 140 -4.30 14.45 -12.33
CA GLY A 140 -3.36 15.50 -11.95
C GLY A 140 -3.71 16.23 -10.63
N GLY A 141 -4.78 15.81 -9.95
CA GLY A 141 -5.20 16.40 -8.68
C GLY A 141 -5.93 17.74 -8.84
N PHE A 142 -6.65 17.92 -9.93
CA PHE A 142 -7.49 19.09 -10.16
C PHE A 142 -8.95 18.70 -10.29
N ILE A 143 -9.84 19.55 -9.79
CA ILE A 143 -11.27 19.41 -10.01
C ILE A 143 -11.61 20.02 -11.37
N GLU A 144 -12.23 19.24 -12.23
CA GLU A 144 -12.60 19.64 -13.58
C GLU A 144 -13.74 20.68 -13.59
N SER A 145 -13.78 21.52 -14.60
CA SER A 145 -14.78 22.60 -14.70
C SER A 145 -16.22 22.12 -14.85
N PHE A 146 -16.40 20.88 -15.28
CA PHE A 146 -17.72 20.25 -15.40
C PHE A 146 -18.22 19.64 -14.08
N ALA A 147 -17.40 19.65 -13.02
CA ALA A 147 -17.78 19.14 -11.69
C ALA A 147 -19.03 19.85 -11.13
N SER A 148 -19.22 21.13 -11.47
CA SER A 148 -20.48 21.84 -11.25
C SER A 148 -20.68 22.93 -12.31
N GLU A 149 -21.94 23.28 -12.59
CA GLU A 149 -22.27 24.40 -13.49
C GLU A 149 -21.67 25.72 -12.97
N GLU A 150 -21.70 25.92 -11.65
CA GLU A 150 -21.19 27.10 -11.00
C GLU A 150 -19.66 27.21 -11.14
N LEU A 151 -18.91 26.15 -10.92
CA LEU A 151 -17.45 26.13 -11.13
C LEU A 151 -17.10 26.47 -12.57
N GLY A 152 -17.82 25.87 -13.52
CA GLY A 152 -17.65 26.17 -14.94
C GLY A 152 -17.95 27.63 -15.28
N ARG A 153 -18.98 28.23 -14.68
CA ARG A 153 -19.32 29.64 -14.82
C ARG A 153 -18.24 30.56 -14.24
N ILE A 154 -17.79 30.28 -13.02
CA ILE A 154 -16.76 31.06 -12.32
C ILE A 154 -15.47 31.08 -13.13
N ARG A 155 -14.97 29.92 -13.56
CA ARG A 155 -13.73 29.82 -14.34
C ARG A 155 -13.80 30.53 -15.69
N ARG A 156 -14.95 30.47 -16.37
CA ARG A 156 -15.15 31.26 -17.60
C ARG A 156 -15.04 32.74 -17.33
N LYS A 157 -15.64 33.24 -16.24
CA LYS A 157 -15.57 34.66 -15.85
C LYS A 157 -14.15 35.08 -15.52
N ILE A 158 -13.39 34.27 -14.80
CA ILE A 158 -11.96 34.51 -14.55
C ILE A 158 -11.21 34.63 -15.88
N GLN A 159 -11.38 33.69 -16.78
CA GLN A 159 -10.69 33.67 -18.06
C GLN A 159 -11.05 34.83 -18.98
N GLU A 160 -12.33 35.18 -19.06
CA GLU A 160 -12.83 36.37 -19.80
C GLU A 160 -12.20 37.67 -19.27
N ASN A 161 -12.18 37.86 -17.96
CA ASN A 161 -11.62 39.05 -17.34
C ASN A 161 -10.09 39.10 -17.44
N GLU A 162 -9.40 37.94 -17.26
CA GLU A 162 -7.95 37.88 -17.47
C GLU A 162 -7.57 38.18 -18.93
N SER A 163 -8.39 37.79 -19.92
CA SER A 163 -8.16 38.14 -21.31
C SER A 163 -8.30 39.66 -21.51
N LYS A 164 -9.40 40.29 -21.00
CA LYS A 164 -9.60 41.74 -21.07
C LYS A 164 -8.46 42.52 -20.41
N VAL A 165 -7.98 42.04 -19.25
CA VAL A 165 -6.83 42.66 -18.57
C VAL A 165 -5.58 42.61 -19.45
N ARG A 166 -5.29 41.43 -20.05
CA ARG A 166 -4.15 41.29 -20.99
C ARG A 166 -4.24 42.24 -22.16
N ASP A 167 -5.41 42.35 -22.81
CA ASP A 167 -5.63 43.18 -23.98
C ASP A 167 -5.43 44.68 -23.64
N LEU A 168 -6.00 45.13 -22.52
CA LEU A 168 -5.86 46.53 -22.04
C LEU A 168 -4.40 46.84 -21.65
N LEU A 169 -3.70 45.92 -21.01
CA LEU A 169 -2.30 46.12 -20.64
C LEU A 169 -1.40 46.14 -21.88
N GLN A 170 -1.65 45.30 -22.88
CA GLN A 170 -0.93 45.30 -24.15
C GLN A 170 -1.14 46.59 -24.93
N GLU A 171 -2.36 47.12 -24.92
CA GLU A 171 -2.66 48.46 -25.51
C GLU A 171 -1.85 49.56 -24.83
N ILE A 172 -1.77 49.57 -23.49
CA ILE A 172 -0.96 50.54 -22.75
C ILE A 172 0.53 50.37 -23.03
N LEU A 173 1.05 49.13 -23.10
CA LEU A 173 2.45 48.83 -23.46
C LEU A 173 2.79 49.41 -24.83
N LYS A 174 1.91 49.24 -25.83
CA LYS A 174 2.07 49.75 -27.19
C LYS A 174 2.02 51.26 -27.25
N ASN A 175 1.05 51.91 -26.56
CA ASN A 175 0.80 53.32 -26.70
C ASN A 175 1.68 54.19 -25.77
N LYS A 176 2.23 53.65 -24.69
CA LYS A 176 3.00 54.36 -23.65
C LYS A 176 4.34 53.71 -23.32
N GLY A 177 4.91 52.93 -24.24
CA GLY A 177 6.15 52.20 -24.04
C GLY A 177 7.33 53.07 -23.55
N ASP A 178 7.46 54.30 -24.02
CA ASP A 178 8.51 55.23 -23.61
C ASP A 178 8.47 55.61 -22.13
N MET A 179 7.30 55.52 -21.49
CA MET A 179 7.09 55.81 -20.09
C MET A 179 7.40 54.65 -19.17
N LEU A 180 7.58 53.43 -19.73
CA LEU A 180 7.81 52.24 -19.01
C LEU A 180 9.32 51.97 -18.79
N ALA A 181 9.67 51.43 -17.66
CA ALA A 181 11.04 50.99 -17.39
C ALA A 181 11.36 49.72 -18.14
N ASP A 182 10.36 48.84 -18.34
CA ASP A 182 10.43 47.63 -19.15
C ASP A 182 9.07 47.41 -19.84
N GLN A 183 9.09 46.85 -21.06
CA GLN A 183 7.88 46.60 -21.87
C GLN A 183 7.27 45.23 -21.58
N VAL A 184 7.11 44.91 -20.31
CA VAL A 184 6.53 43.64 -19.83
C VAL A 184 5.45 43.93 -18.80
N VAL A 185 4.47 43.02 -18.72
CA VAL A 185 3.53 42.98 -17.60
C VAL A 185 4.20 42.22 -16.44
N ALA A 186 4.31 42.86 -15.30
CA ALA A 186 4.81 42.22 -14.08
C ALA A 186 3.64 41.83 -13.17
N SER A 187 3.90 40.93 -12.23
CA SER A 187 2.96 40.60 -11.16
C SER A 187 3.49 41.13 -9.83
N ARG A 188 2.62 41.80 -9.05
CA ARG A 188 2.90 42.21 -7.67
C ARG A 188 1.65 41.97 -6.83
N ASN A 189 1.82 41.28 -5.71
CA ASN A 189 0.72 40.95 -4.80
C ASN A 189 -0.50 40.30 -5.51
N GLY A 190 -0.24 39.44 -6.50
CA GLY A 190 -1.28 38.77 -7.29
C GLY A 190 -2.01 39.70 -8.30
N ARG A 191 -1.51 40.93 -8.52
CA ARG A 191 -2.06 41.88 -9.47
C ARG A 191 -1.15 42.04 -10.67
N ASN A 192 -1.73 42.22 -11.86
CA ASN A 192 -1.00 42.55 -13.07
C ASN A 192 -0.69 44.05 -13.08
N VAL A 193 0.61 44.38 -13.11
CA VAL A 193 1.10 45.75 -12.99
C VAL A 193 2.08 46.08 -14.12
N LEU A 194 2.23 47.39 -14.42
CA LEU A 194 3.21 47.87 -15.37
C LEU A 194 4.39 48.51 -14.63
N PRO A 195 5.66 48.20 -15.01
CA PRO A 195 6.84 48.87 -14.48
C PRO A 195 7.00 50.25 -15.12
N VAL A 196 6.59 51.29 -14.43
CA VAL A 196 6.61 52.68 -14.90
C VAL A 196 7.84 53.40 -14.36
N LYS A 197 8.55 54.18 -15.20
CA LYS A 197 9.62 55.06 -14.75
C LYS A 197 9.02 56.09 -13.77
N ASN A 198 9.61 56.27 -12.62
CA ASN A 198 9.09 57.14 -11.54
C ASN A 198 8.82 58.58 -12.02
N THR A 199 9.60 59.07 -13.00
CA THR A 199 9.39 60.40 -13.66
C THR A 199 8.03 60.55 -14.37
N TYR A 200 7.41 59.42 -14.76
CA TYR A 200 6.11 59.39 -15.45
C TYR A 200 4.96 58.90 -14.56
N ARG A 201 5.16 58.85 -13.23
CA ARG A 201 4.16 58.40 -12.25
C ARG A 201 2.75 59.00 -12.50
N ASN A 202 2.66 60.29 -12.77
CA ASN A 202 1.39 61.00 -12.98
C ASN A 202 0.81 60.87 -14.39
N ARG A 203 1.51 60.20 -15.32
CA ARG A 203 1.06 60.03 -16.71
C ARG A 203 0.32 58.71 -16.95
N ILE A 204 0.48 57.77 -16.05
CA ILE A 204 -0.26 56.49 -16.04
C ILE A 204 -1.07 56.44 -14.73
N PRO A 205 -2.36 56.86 -14.78
CA PRO A 205 -3.20 56.83 -13.59
C PRO A 205 -3.48 55.40 -13.15
N GLY A 206 -3.32 55.12 -11.86
CA GLY A 206 -3.50 53.78 -11.31
C GLY A 206 -3.08 53.67 -9.85
N VAL A 207 -3.12 52.47 -9.32
CA VAL A 207 -2.72 52.13 -7.96
C VAL A 207 -1.26 51.66 -7.97
N VAL A 208 -0.44 52.25 -7.10
CA VAL A 208 0.96 51.80 -6.90
C VAL A 208 0.98 50.64 -5.95
N HIS A 209 1.48 49.51 -6.41
CA HIS A 209 1.61 48.28 -5.61
C HIS A 209 3.01 48.05 -5.03
N ASP A 210 4.05 48.58 -5.72
CA ASP A 210 5.42 48.41 -5.30
C ASP A 210 6.34 49.48 -5.91
N ILE A 211 7.53 49.64 -5.34
CA ILE A 211 8.58 50.53 -5.81
C ILE A 211 9.90 49.74 -5.84
N SER A 212 10.68 49.86 -6.92
CA SER A 212 12.01 49.22 -6.99
C SER A 212 12.94 49.73 -5.90
N ALA A 213 13.91 48.91 -5.48
CA ALA A 213 14.88 49.26 -4.44
C ALA A 213 15.67 50.56 -4.76
N SER A 214 15.89 50.89 -6.05
CA SER A 214 16.52 52.12 -6.49
C SER A 214 15.59 53.31 -6.52
N GLY A 215 14.28 53.13 -6.33
CA GLY A 215 13.25 54.19 -6.45
C GLY A 215 13.01 54.68 -7.89
N THR A 216 13.67 54.12 -8.89
CA THR A 216 13.58 54.58 -10.29
C THR A 216 12.37 54.02 -11.02
N THR A 217 11.82 52.87 -10.57
CA THR A 217 10.67 52.19 -11.17
C THR A 217 9.57 52.03 -10.15
N ILE A 218 8.35 52.33 -10.53
CA ILE A 218 7.14 52.06 -9.75
C ILE A 218 6.28 51.07 -10.49
N TYR A 219 5.69 50.16 -9.73
CA TYR A 219 4.78 49.12 -10.26
C TYR A 219 3.34 49.59 -10.09
N ILE A 220 2.74 50.00 -11.20
CA ILE A 220 1.39 50.62 -11.23
C ILE A 220 0.40 49.60 -11.81
N GLU A 221 -0.70 49.36 -11.11
CA GLU A 221 -1.91 48.77 -11.68
C GLU A 221 -2.71 49.92 -12.35
N PRO A 222 -2.80 49.91 -13.69
CA PRO A 222 -3.53 50.98 -14.39
C PRO A 222 -4.99 51.01 -14.01
N ARG A 223 -5.57 52.21 -13.87
CA ARG A 223 -6.98 52.39 -13.49
C ARG A 223 -7.95 51.63 -14.39
N ALA A 224 -7.60 51.44 -15.66
CA ALA A 224 -8.41 50.69 -16.64
C ALA A 224 -8.60 49.20 -16.26
N VAL A 225 -7.69 48.61 -15.49
CA VAL A 225 -7.75 47.18 -15.12
C VAL A 225 -8.07 46.95 -13.64
N VAL A 226 -8.13 47.97 -12.80
CA VAL A 226 -8.37 47.83 -11.35
C VAL A 226 -9.65 47.05 -11.06
N ASN A 227 -10.78 47.46 -11.66
CA ASN A 227 -12.06 46.80 -11.43
C ASN A 227 -12.05 45.35 -11.93
N LEU A 228 -11.44 45.08 -13.10
CA LEU A 228 -11.33 43.72 -13.63
C LEU A 228 -10.48 42.81 -12.72
N ASN A 229 -9.39 43.34 -12.18
CA ASN A 229 -8.56 42.61 -11.24
C ASN A 229 -9.28 42.36 -9.89
N GLU A 230 -10.13 43.27 -9.44
CA GLU A 230 -11.00 43.05 -8.27
C GLU A 230 -12.02 41.96 -8.53
N GLU A 231 -12.70 41.98 -9.70
CA GLU A 231 -13.62 40.93 -10.10
C GLU A 231 -12.91 39.55 -10.18
N ILE A 232 -11.72 39.51 -10.78
CA ILE A 232 -10.91 38.28 -10.82
C ILE A 232 -10.61 37.77 -9.41
N SER A 233 -10.24 38.67 -8.50
CA SER A 233 -9.95 38.29 -7.10
C SER A 233 -11.19 37.73 -6.39
N ASN A 234 -12.35 38.33 -6.62
CA ASN A 234 -13.63 37.85 -6.08
C ASN A 234 -13.99 36.47 -6.66
N TYR A 235 -13.93 36.32 -7.99
CA TYR A 235 -14.19 35.01 -8.61
C TYR A 235 -13.21 33.93 -8.18
N LYS A 236 -11.94 34.26 -7.92
CA LYS A 236 -10.98 33.30 -7.33
C LYS A 236 -11.32 32.92 -5.88
N ALA A 237 -11.95 33.82 -5.14
CA ALA A 237 -12.49 33.50 -3.82
C ALA A 237 -13.71 32.58 -3.93
N ASP A 238 -14.63 32.90 -4.85
CA ASP A 238 -15.81 32.09 -5.14
C ASP A 238 -15.40 30.66 -5.64
N GLU A 239 -14.37 30.60 -6.50
CA GLU A 239 -13.83 29.31 -6.96
C GLU A 239 -13.36 28.44 -5.79
N ARG A 240 -12.59 29.01 -4.84
CA ARG A 240 -12.14 28.26 -3.66
C ARG A 240 -13.30 27.75 -2.81
N TYR A 241 -14.32 28.58 -2.64
CA TYR A 241 -15.52 28.16 -1.90
C TYR A 241 -16.26 27.02 -2.62
N GLU A 242 -16.43 27.14 -3.93
CA GLU A 242 -17.11 26.13 -4.74
C GLU A 242 -16.32 24.82 -4.78
N LEU A 243 -14.99 24.87 -4.83
CA LEU A 243 -14.14 23.68 -4.74
C LEU A 243 -14.33 22.95 -3.39
N LEU A 244 -14.39 23.68 -2.28
CA LEU A 244 -14.67 23.08 -0.96
C LEU A 244 -16.06 22.44 -0.93
N ARG A 245 -17.07 23.10 -1.51
CA ARG A 245 -18.43 22.55 -1.60
C ARG A 245 -18.47 21.23 -2.38
N ILE A 246 -17.77 21.16 -3.51
CA ILE A 246 -17.67 19.95 -4.32
C ILE A 246 -16.98 18.81 -3.53
N LEU A 247 -15.89 19.10 -2.82
CA LEU A 247 -15.22 18.12 -1.98
C LEU A 247 -16.14 17.58 -0.86
N GLN A 248 -16.93 18.44 -0.24
CA GLN A 248 -17.93 18.05 0.77
C GLN A 248 -19.02 17.16 0.16
N GLU A 249 -19.54 17.49 -1.02
CA GLU A 249 -20.55 16.69 -1.71
C GLU A 249 -20.02 15.29 -2.09
N LEU A 250 -18.80 15.22 -2.62
CA LEU A 250 -18.16 13.95 -2.94
C LEU A 250 -17.93 13.12 -1.65
N SER A 251 -17.47 13.76 -0.58
CA SER A 251 -17.27 13.10 0.71
C SER A 251 -18.57 12.57 1.30
N ALA A 252 -19.63 13.35 1.25
CA ALA A 252 -20.96 12.96 1.72
C ALA A 252 -21.54 11.78 0.93
N MET A 253 -21.26 11.70 -0.38
CA MET A 253 -21.67 10.57 -1.23
C MET A 253 -20.91 9.29 -0.89
N ILE A 254 -19.61 9.38 -0.58
CA ILE A 254 -18.74 8.24 -0.29
C ILE A 254 -18.96 7.71 1.13
N ARG A 255 -19.23 8.60 2.09
CA ARG A 255 -19.30 8.30 3.52
C ARG A 255 -20.20 7.11 3.89
N PRO A 256 -21.40 6.95 3.37
CA PRO A 256 -22.26 5.79 3.69
C PRO A 256 -21.64 4.45 3.29
N HIS A 257 -20.68 4.45 2.36
CA HIS A 257 -20.04 3.28 1.77
C HIS A 257 -18.60 3.06 2.27
N ALA A 258 -18.15 3.82 3.27
CA ALA A 258 -16.77 3.76 3.75
C ALA A 258 -16.33 2.36 4.19
N ALA A 259 -17.21 1.62 4.88
CA ALA A 259 -16.91 0.26 5.34
C ALA A 259 -16.79 -0.73 4.17
N GLU A 260 -17.68 -0.64 3.18
CA GLU A 260 -17.67 -1.50 2.00
C GLU A 260 -16.44 -1.22 1.11
N ILE A 261 -16.07 0.05 0.97
CA ILE A 261 -14.85 0.46 0.24
C ILE A 261 -13.59 -0.01 0.98
N ALA A 262 -13.59 0.05 2.32
CA ALA A 262 -12.50 -0.49 3.12
C ALA A 262 -12.37 -2.01 2.95
N ASN A 263 -13.51 -2.73 2.91
CA ASN A 263 -13.53 -4.16 2.61
C ASN A 263 -12.97 -4.46 1.21
N ASN A 264 -13.35 -3.68 0.20
CA ASN A 264 -12.78 -3.82 -1.15
C ASN A 264 -11.26 -3.66 -1.16
N ALA A 265 -10.74 -2.64 -0.45
CA ALA A 265 -9.30 -2.44 -0.36
C ALA A 265 -8.60 -3.62 0.34
N TRP A 266 -9.22 -4.17 1.39
CA TRP A 266 -8.74 -5.37 2.05
C TRP A 266 -8.72 -6.58 1.07
N ILE A 267 -9.79 -6.81 0.32
CA ILE A 267 -9.87 -7.89 -0.67
C ILE A 267 -8.78 -7.75 -1.73
N ILE A 268 -8.57 -6.54 -2.26
CA ILE A 268 -7.50 -6.27 -3.23
C ILE A 268 -6.12 -6.64 -2.62
N GLY A 269 -5.88 -6.25 -1.38
CA GLY A 269 -4.64 -6.58 -0.66
C GLY A 269 -4.49 -8.08 -0.43
N HIS A 270 -5.56 -8.76 -0.08
CA HIS A 270 -5.58 -10.21 0.13
C HIS A 270 -5.26 -10.98 -1.17
N LEU A 271 -5.90 -10.62 -2.29
CA LEU A 271 -5.61 -11.20 -3.59
C LEU A 271 -4.15 -10.96 -4.01
N ASP A 272 -3.60 -9.79 -3.72
CA ASP A 272 -2.20 -9.46 -3.97
C ASP A 272 -1.25 -10.36 -3.14
N LEU A 273 -1.57 -10.62 -1.87
CA LEU A 273 -0.82 -11.55 -1.04
C LEU A 273 -0.89 -12.99 -1.57
N VAL A 274 -2.05 -13.44 -2.04
CA VAL A 274 -2.20 -14.77 -2.66
C VAL A 274 -1.36 -14.86 -3.94
N MET A 275 -1.35 -13.81 -4.77
CA MET A 275 -0.47 -13.74 -5.95
C MET A 275 1.01 -13.77 -5.56
N ALA A 276 1.41 -13.05 -4.51
CA ALA A 276 2.79 -13.04 -4.04
C ALA A 276 3.24 -14.44 -3.55
N LYS A 277 2.35 -15.18 -2.88
CA LYS A 277 2.61 -16.60 -2.49
C LYS A 277 2.86 -17.46 -3.72
N LEU A 278 2.03 -17.33 -4.75
CA LEU A 278 2.21 -18.10 -5.99
C LEU A 278 3.47 -17.68 -6.76
N ALA A 279 3.79 -16.39 -6.79
CA ALA A 279 5.04 -15.89 -7.37
C ALA A 279 6.26 -16.51 -6.66
N PHE A 280 6.27 -16.52 -5.33
CA PHE A 280 7.32 -17.15 -4.53
C PHE A 280 7.47 -18.65 -4.84
N MET A 281 6.35 -19.37 -5.03
CA MET A 281 6.39 -20.78 -5.42
C MET A 281 7.07 -20.97 -6.78
N ARG A 282 6.74 -20.13 -7.76
CA ARG A 282 7.28 -20.23 -9.13
C ARG A 282 8.77 -19.84 -9.19
N GLU A 283 9.14 -18.80 -8.50
CA GLU A 283 10.51 -18.25 -8.52
C GLU A 283 11.49 -19.10 -7.72
N ARG A 284 11.05 -19.65 -6.56
CA ARG A 284 11.91 -20.36 -5.62
C ARG A 284 11.77 -21.88 -5.65
N GLY A 285 10.81 -22.41 -6.43
CA GLY A 285 10.46 -23.84 -6.40
C GLY A 285 9.91 -24.26 -5.05
N ALA A 286 9.09 -23.38 -4.43
CA ALA A 286 8.40 -23.70 -3.20
C ALA A 286 7.11 -24.46 -3.48
N VAL A 287 6.59 -25.16 -2.47
CA VAL A 287 5.36 -25.95 -2.56
C VAL A 287 4.42 -25.65 -1.41
N VAL A 288 3.16 -25.89 -1.63
CA VAL A 288 2.15 -25.98 -0.57
C VAL A 288 2.25 -27.40 0.03
N PRO A 289 2.59 -27.55 1.31
CA PRO A 289 2.62 -28.86 1.95
C PRO A 289 1.19 -29.34 2.25
N ALA A 290 0.99 -30.66 2.27
CA ALA A 290 -0.24 -31.24 2.78
C ALA A 290 -0.28 -31.09 4.33
N ILE A 291 -1.46 -30.81 4.89
CA ILE A 291 -1.63 -30.76 6.34
C ILE A 291 -1.97 -32.16 6.85
N SER A 292 -1.19 -32.63 7.81
CA SER A 292 -1.42 -33.92 8.48
C SER A 292 -2.51 -33.77 9.57
N ASP A 293 -3.27 -34.83 9.78
CA ASP A 293 -4.23 -34.91 10.90
C ASP A 293 -3.55 -35.24 12.24
N THR A 294 -2.26 -35.51 12.19
CA THR A 294 -1.40 -35.77 13.37
C THR A 294 -0.22 -34.81 13.35
N GLN A 295 0.57 -34.77 14.45
CA GLN A 295 1.82 -33.99 14.52
C GLN A 295 2.96 -34.60 13.66
N ALA A 296 2.61 -35.34 12.62
CA ALA A 296 3.61 -35.91 11.71
C ALA A 296 4.15 -34.82 10.76
N ILE A 297 5.46 -34.83 10.61
CA ILE A 297 6.20 -34.01 9.66
C ILE A 297 6.91 -34.91 8.68
N GLN A 298 6.72 -34.71 7.41
CA GLN A 298 7.48 -35.32 6.33
C GLN A 298 7.89 -34.26 5.33
N LEU A 299 9.09 -33.78 5.43
CA LEU A 299 9.65 -32.77 4.54
C LEU A 299 10.63 -33.47 3.58
N LEU A 300 10.33 -33.35 2.28
CA LEU A 300 11.16 -33.88 1.22
C LEU A 300 12.00 -32.77 0.63
N GLN A 301 13.32 -32.95 0.60
CA GLN A 301 14.29 -32.01 0.05
C GLN A 301 14.07 -30.55 0.55
N VAL A 302 13.78 -30.43 1.85
CA VAL A 302 13.56 -29.11 2.46
C VAL A 302 14.85 -28.30 2.48
N ARG A 303 14.74 -27.00 2.14
CA ARG A 303 15.85 -26.06 2.06
C ARG A 303 15.59 -24.85 2.94
N HIS A 304 16.66 -24.29 3.49
CA HIS A 304 16.57 -23.05 4.28
C HIS A 304 16.23 -21.85 3.39
N PRO A 305 15.13 -21.13 3.64
CA PRO A 305 14.64 -20.11 2.72
C PRO A 305 15.52 -18.85 2.61
N LEU A 306 16.37 -18.57 3.62
CA LEU A 306 17.26 -17.40 3.66
C LEU A 306 18.69 -17.73 3.19
N ILE A 307 19.00 -18.98 2.86
CA ILE A 307 20.33 -19.38 2.42
C ILE A 307 20.28 -19.64 0.92
N GLU A 308 21.12 -18.92 0.18
CA GLU A 308 21.31 -19.17 -1.24
C GLU A 308 22.04 -20.51 -1.43
N ASN A 309 21.55 -21.33 -2.34
CA ASN A 309 22.07 -22.68 -2.59
C ASN A 309 22.10 -23.60 -1.33
N ALA A 310 21.09 -23.46 -0.47
CA ALA A 310 20.95 -24.31 0.71
C ALA A 310 20.92 -25.80 0.34
N VAL A 311 21.60 -26.62 1.13
CA VAL A 311 21.58 -28.08 0.97
C VAL A 311 20.19 -28.59 1.29
N ALA A 312 19.62 -29.36 0.38
CA ALA A 312 18.32 -29.99 0.57
C ALA A 312 18.44 -31.24 1.49
N ASN A 313 17.46 -31.41 2.37
CA ASN A 313 17.42 -32.50 3.31
C ASN A 313 16.03 -33.13 3.40
N ASP A 314 15.97 -34.40 3.70
CA ASP A 314 14.75 -35.11 4.05
C ASP A 314 14.62 -35.18 5.57
N LEU A 315 13.45 -34.80 6.09
CA LEU A 315 13.13 -34.83 7.51
C LEU A 315 11.82 -35.60 7.73
N HIS A 316 11.84 -36.55 8.65
CA HIS A 316 10.65 -37.30 8.99
C HIS A 316 10.46 -37.37 10.50
N PHE A 317 9.29 -36.93 10.96
CA PHE A 317 8.79 -37.09 12.32
C PHE A 317 7.39 -37.68 12.26
N GLY A 318 7.03 -38.45 13.27
CA GLY A 318 5.68 -38.99 13.34
C GLY A 318 5.41 -39.71 14.65
N PRO A 319 4.25 -40.34 14.79
CA PRO A 319 3.88 -41.06 16.02
C PRO A 319 4.88 -42.13 16.46
N ASP A 320 5.59 -42.74 15.48
CA ASP A 320 6.58 -43.75 15.72
C ASP A 320 8.02 -43.23 15.92
N LEU A 321 8.24 -41.95 15.66
CA LEU A 321 9.53 -41.26 15.77
C LEU A 321 9.31 -39.83 16.28
N THR A 322 9.19 -39.70 17.58
CA THR A 322 8.87 -38.41 18.26
C THR A 322 10.12 -37.60 18.64
N GLU A 323 11.30 -38.20 18.55
CA GLU A 323 12.57 -37.57 18.91
C GLU A 323 13.64 -37.87 17.87
N ILE A 324 14.37 -36.83 17.45
CA ILE A 324 15.53 -36.96 16.55
C ILE A 324 16.73 -36.28 17.20
N VAL A 325 17.84 -36.99 17.27
CA VAL A 325 19.14 -36.46 17.68
C VAL A 325 20.03 -36.29 16.45
N ILE A 326 20.40 -35.02 16.17
CA ILE A 326 21.27 -34.66 15.05
C ILE A 326 22.70 -34.54 15.57
N THR A 327 23.59 -35.41 15.11
CA THR A 327 25.00 -35.42 15.51
C THR A 327 25.92 -35.03 14.36
N GLY A 328 27.09 -34.50 14.70
CA GLY A 328 28.10 -34.12 13.70
C GLY A 328 28.94 -32.92 14.16
N PRO A 329 29.92 -32.48 13.35
CA PRO A 329 30.75 -31.34 13.69
C PRO A 329 29.92 -30.03 13.66
N ASN A 330 30.34 -28.98 14.38
CA ASN A 330 29.62 -27.72 14.46
C ASN A 330 29.49 -27.03 13.09
N THR A 331 30.45 -27.26 12.19
CA THR A 331 30.41 -26.79 10.79
C THR A 331 29.47 -27.60 9.89
N GLY A 332 28.84 -28.66 10.41
CA GLY A 332 27.99 -29.58 9.64
C GLY A 332 26.56 -29.12 9.41
N GLY A 333 26.19 -27.92 9.82
CA GLY A 333 24.86 -27.34 9.54
C GLY A 333 23.73 -27.82 10.47
N LYS A 334 24.03 -28.37 11.66
CA LYS A 334 23.03 -28.82 12.64
C LYS A 334 22.02 -27.72 12.98
N THR A 335 22.52 -26.59 13.43
CA THR A 335 21.72 -25.41 13.77
C THR A 335 20.87 -24.94 12.58
N ILE A 336 21.44 -24.96 11.37
CA ILE A 336 20.71 -24.60 10.13
C ILE A 336 19.57 -25.57 9.87
N MET A 337 19.77 -26.89 10.12
CA MET A 337 18.72 -27.87 9.94
C MET A 337 17.56 -27.67 10.93
N LEU A 338 17.85 -27.37 12.20
CA LEU A 338 16.84 -27.06 13.21
C LEU A 338 16.05 -25.78 12.82
N LYS A 339 16.76 -24.72 12.40
CA LYS A 339 16.12 -23.50 11.90
C LYS A 339 15.27 -23.77 10.65
N THR A 340 15.74 -24.61 9.73
CA THR A 340 14.99 -24.98 8.51
C THR A 340 13.69 -25.69 8.86
N LEU A 341 13.72 -26.63 9.77
CA LEU A 341 12.52 -27.33 10.25
C LEU A 341 11.54 -26.37 10.90
N GLY A 342 12.02 -25.54 11.84
CA GLY A 342 11.19 -24.56 12.54
C GLY A 342 10.56 -23.54 11.59
N LEU A 343 11.36 -23.01 10.63
CA LEU A 343 10.86 -22.07 9.64
C LEU A 343 9.84 -22.70 8.69
N ALA A 344 10.10 -23.90 8.18
CA ALA A 344 9.15 -24.62 7.32
C ALA A 344 7.80 -24.82 8.04
N GLN A 345 7.85 -25.21 9.32
CA GLN A 345 6.65 -25.39 10.14
C GLN A 345 5.89 -24.07 10.38
N ILE A 346 6.60 -22.99 10.74
CA ILE A 346 6.00 -21.66 10.96
C ILE A 346 5.42 -21.11 9.65
N MET A 347 6.13 -21.23 8.54
CA MET A 347 5.64 -20.83 7.22
C MET A 347 4.34 -21.54 6.88
N ALA A 348 4.31 -22.87 7.00
CA ALA A 348 3.12 -23.67 6.71
C ALA A 348 1.94 -23.28 7.61
N GLN A 349 2.13 -23.14 8.92
CA GLN A 349 1.08 -22.70 9.84
C GLN A 349 0.66 -21.24 9.66
N SER A 350 1.45 -20.44 8.94
CA SER A 350 1.08 -19.08 8.50
C SER A 350 0.40 -19.07 7.13
N GLY A 351 0.09 -20.23 6.53
CA GLY A 351 -0.48 -20.33 5.19
C GLY A 351 0.48 -19.87 4.09
N LEU A 352 1.80 -19.94 4.34
CA LEU A 352 2.86 -19.63 3.38
C LEU A 352 3.44 -20.93 2.77
N PRO A 353 3.76 -20.93 1.46
CA PRO A 353 4.45 -22.06 0.83
C PRO A 353 5.85 -22.25 1.40
N ILE A 354 6.34 -23.50 1.40
CA ILE A 354 7.64 -23.90 1.94
C ILE A 354 8.61 -24.32 0.83
N LEU A 355 9.90 -24.14 1.06
CA LEU A 355 10.95 -24.58 0.14
C LEU A 355 11.22 -26.08 0.35
N ALA A 356 10.42 -26.93 -0.25
CA ALA A 356 10.50 -28.38 -0.20
C ALA A 356 9.97 -28.98 -1.50
N ASP A 357 10.09 -30.29 -1.67
CA ASP A 357 9.54 -30.97 -2.83
C ASP A 357 8.08 -31.38 -2.61
N LYS A 358 7.36 -31.60 -3.74
CA LYS A 358 5.97 -32.09 -3.74
C LYS A 358 5.85 -33.38 -2.96
N GLY A 359 4.78 -33.53 -2.19
CA GLY A 359 4.54 -34.64 -1.30
C GLY A 359 4.98 -34.39 0.15
N SER A 360 5.61 -33.25 0.42
CA SER A 360 5.88 -32.81 1.79
C SER A 360 4.60 -32.62 2.59
N ARG A 361 4.63 -32.95 3.87
CA ARG A 361 3.52 -32.87 4.83
C ARG A 361 3.99 -32.22 6.11
N VAL A 362 3.12 -31.48 6.77
CA VAL A 362 3.37 -30.86 8.08
C VAL A 362 2.20 -31.12 9.01
N GLY A 363 2.50 -31.37 10.27
CA GLY A 363 1.51 -31.42 11.34
C GLY A 363 1.12 -30.00 11.79
N ILE A 364 0.16 -29.92 12.69
CA ILE A 364 -0.20 -28.68 13.37
C ILE A 364 0.25 -28.79 14.81
N PHE A 365 1.06 -27.84 15.25
CA PHE A 365 1.54 -27.76 16.62
C PHE A 365 0.90 -26.58 17.33
N SER A 366 0.47 -26.83 18.57
CA SER A 366 -0.11 -25.79 19.46
C SER A 366 0.93 -24.73 19.77
N GLN A 367 2.18 -25.16 19.99
CA GLN A 367 3.33 -24.32 20.26
C GLN A 367 4.58 -24.85 19.57
N ILE A 368 5.48 -23.95 19.23
CA ILE A 368 6.82 -24.26 18.75
C ILE A 368 7.79 -23.55 19.69
N PHE A 369 8.68 -24.31 20.26
CA PHE A 369 9.75 -23.83 21.13
C PHE A 369 11.10 -24.00 20.45
N ALA A 370 11.99 -23.04 20.64
CA ALA A 370 13.37 -23.17 20.20
C ALA A 370 14.30 -22.60 21.27
N ASP A 371 15.35 -23.36 21.53
CA ASP A 371 16.54 -22.90 22.21
C ASP A 371 17.72 -23.09 21.26
N ILE A 372 17.90 -22.12 20.39
CA ILE A 372 18.89 -22.11 19.30
C ILE A 372 19.68 -20.80 19.43
N GLY A 373 20.96 -20.87 19.77
CA GLY A 373 21.81 -19.71 19.95
C GLY A 373 23.25 -19.94 19.49
N ASP A 374 23.91 -18.89 18.99
CA ASP A 374 25.33 -18.95 18.65
C ASP A 374 26.21 -18.66 19.90
N GLU A 375 27.06 -19.62 20.22
CA GLU A 375 28.17 -19.45 21.18
C GLU A 375 29.29 -18.60 20.52
N GLN A 376 29.17 -17.30 20.43
CA GLN A 376 30.19 -16.48 19.74
C GLN A 376 31.18 -15.71 20.64
N SER A 377 31.16 -15.83 21.97
CA SER A 377 32.26 -15.25 22.79
C SER A 377 32.51 -16.00 24.10
N ILE A 378 33.78 -16.23 24.42
CA ILE A 378 34.23 -16.89 25.64
C ILE A 378 33.89 -16.06 26.91
N GLU A 379 33.81 -14.78 26.84
CA GLU A 379 33.43 -13.88 27.95
C GLU A 379 31.93 -13.83 28.26
N GLN A 380 31.09 -14.25 27.31
CA GLN A 380 29.63 -14.36 27.47
C GLN A 380 29.17 -15.78 27.87
N SER A 381 30.03 -16.77 27.88
CA SER A 381 29.68 -18.19 28.03
C SER A 381 28.91 -18.55 29.31
N LEU A 382 29.21 -17.91 30.45
CA LEU A 382 28.49 -18.18 31.71
C LEU A 382 27.08 -17.54 31.74
N SER A 383 26.93 -16.35 31.16
CA SER A 383 25.61 -15.70 31.04
C SER A 383 24.76 -16.39 29.99
N THR A 384 25.37 -16.89 28.92
CA THR A 384 24.72 -17.65 27.85
C THR A 384 24.23 -19.00 28.37
N PHE A 385 25.04 -19.75 29.07
CA PHE A 385 24.63 -20.99 29.69
C PHE A 385 23.46 -20.82 30.67
N SER A 386 23.51 -19.79 31.52
CA SER A 386 22.40 -19.47 32.44
C SER A 386 21.12 -19.12 31.70
N SER A 387 21.22 -18.37 30.58
CA SER A 387 20.06 -18.01 29.77
C SER A 387 19.46 -19.22 29.04
N HIS A 388 20.28 -20.15 28.51
CA HIS A 388 19.84 -21.42 27.94
C HIS A 388 19.11 -22.25 28.98
N MET A 389 19.69 -22.45 30.16
CA MET A 389 19.05 -23.21 31.23
C MET A 389 17.70 -22.62 31.65
N THR A 390 17.64 -21.27 31.80
CA THR A 390 16.38 -20.57 32.11
C THR A 390 15.34 -20.78 31.01
N ASN A 391 15.75 -20.72 29.74
CA ASN A 391 14.86 -20.93 28.61
C ASN A 391 14.35 -22.38 28.55
N ILE A 392 15.23 -23.36 28.74
CA ILE A 392 14.86 -24.80 28.81
C ILE A 392 13.88 -25.07 29.95
N VAL A 393 14.11 -24.52 31.15
CA VAL A 393 13.16 -24.63 32.27
C VAL A 393 11.83 -24.06 31.90
N SER A 394 11.77 -22.87 31.28
CA SER A 394 10.54 -22.27 30.82
C SER A 394 9.83 -23.08 29.73
N ILE A 395 10.58 -23.74 28.85
CA ILE A 395 10.02 -24.66 27.84
C ILE A 395 9.40 -25.87 28.55
N LEU A 396 10.10 -26.48 29.50
CA LEU A 396 9.63 -27.67 30.24
C LEU A 396 8.34 -27.40 31.05
N GLU A 397 8.13 -26.15 31.51
CA GLU A 397 6.91 -25.75 32.20
C GLU A 397 5.70 -25.59 31.28
N GLN A 398 5.92 -25.40 29.97
CA GLN A 398 4.88 -25.01 28.99
C GLN A 398 4.65 -26.08 27.93
N VAL A 399 5.59 -27.00 27.73
CA VAL A 399 5.53 -28.04 26.69
C VAL A 399 4.42 -29.03 26.97
N ASP A 400 3.69 -29.38 25.92
CA ASP A 400 2.64 -30.40 25.93
C ASP A 400 2.85 -31.42 24.79
N SER A 401 1.93 -32.38 24.67
CA SER A 401 1.98 -33.40 23.63
C SER A 401 1.78 -32.86 22.20
N GLU A 402 1.35 -31.62 22.06
CA GLU A 402 1.10 -30.96 20.75
C GLU A 402 2.17 -29.90 20.44
N SER A 403 3.27 -29.91 21.17
CA SER A 403 4.37 -28.94 21.00
C SER A 403 5.50 -29.51 20.14
N LEU A 404 6.11 -28.64 19.33
CA LEU A 404 7.40 -28.91 18.65
C LEU A 404 8.52 -28.22 19.42
N VAL A 405 9.56 -28.98 19.80
CA VAL A 405 10.72 -28.45 20.54
C VAL A 405 11.99 -28.61 19.73
N LEU A 406 12.74 -27.55 19.55
CA LEU A 406 14.00 -27.46 18.81
C LEU A 406 15.10 -27.00 19.76
N LEU A 407 16.06 -27.92 20.07
CA LEU A 407 17.18 -27.65 20.99
C LEU A 407 18.49 -27.81 20.26
N ASP A 408 19.43 -26.84 20.38
CA ASP A 408 20.80 -26.91 19.82
C ASP A 408 21.86 -26.99 20.94
#